data_d3917c4e249ce8c9705e5e2635802723
#
_entry.id   d3917c4e249ce8c9705e5e2635802723
#
_cell.length_a   1.000
_cell.length_b   1.000
_cell.length_c   1.000
_cell.angle_alpha   90.00
_cell.angle_beta   90.00
_cell.angle_gamma   90.00
#
_symmetry.space_group_name_H-M   'P 1'
#
loop_
_entity.id
_entity.type
_entity.pdbx_description
1 polymer ?
#
loop_
_entity_poly.entity_id
_entity_poly.type
_entity_poly.pdbx_seq_one_letter_code
_entity_poly.pdbx_strand_id
1 'polypeptide(L)'
;KGMAQKVQFITTVLHEPKLLIFDEPFSGFDPINANLLKQEILRLRDKGATVIFSTHNMSSVEEICDHITLINKSHNILSGSVEEIRRSAGGNNFEVTHRADDAELAAALGSLAIVVGESHGIVGGYRQTNIHIRRDEDVRAVIAALNDRCELRSLREMMPSMNDIFIRAVNGTL
;
A
#
# COMPACT_ATOMS: atom_id res chain seq x y z
N LYS A 1 17.54 26.01 -4.93
CA LYS A 1 17.80 24.58 -5.16
C LYS A 1 16.67 23.94 -5.98
N GLY A 2 15.40 24.07 -5.60
CA GLY A 2 14.28 23.46 -6.31
C GLY A 2 14.07 23.91 -7.77
N MET A 3 14.36 25.17 -8.10
CA MET A 3 14.25 25.65 -9.50
C MET A 3 15.27 24.97 -10.42
N ALA A 4 16.51 24.78 -9.96
CA ALA A 4 17.54 24.09 -10.75
C ALA A 4 17.16 22.62 -10.99
N GLN A 5 16.60 21.94 -10.00
CA GLN A 5 16.13 20.56 -10.15
C GLN A 5 14.96 20.44 -11.14
N LYS A 6 14.02 21.42 -11.14
CA LYS A 6 12.93 21.45 -12.14
C LYS A 6 13.48 21.64 -13.57
N VAL A 7 14.44 22.55 -13.75
CA VAL A 7 15.09 22.76 -15.05
C VAL A 7 15.78 21.48 -15.49
N GLN A 8 16.53 20.83 -14.61
CA GLN A 8 17.20 19.57 -14.91
C GLN A 8 16.21 18.48 -15.34
N PHE A 9 15.10 18.32 -14.61
CA PHE A 9 14.05 17.37 -14.99
C PHE A 9 13.48 17.70 -16.38
N ILE A 10 13.10 18.96 -16.62
CA ILE A 10 12.54 19.39 -17.92
C ILE A 10 13.52 19.09 -19.06
N THR A 11 14.80 19.41 -18.90
CA THR A 11 15.80 19.14 -19.95
C THR A 11 16.00 17.63 -20.19
N THR A 12 15.85 16.81 -19.16
CA THR A 12 15.95 15.34 -19.26
C THR A 12 14.78 14.74 -20.06
N VAL A 13 13.56 15.29 -19.94
CA VAL A 13 12.37 14.72 -20.56
C VAL A 13 11.96 15.39 -21.88
N LEU A 14 12.53 16.54 -22.20
CA LEU A 14 12.12 17.38 -23.34
C LEU A 14 12.20 16.68 -24.70
N HIS A 15 13.15 15.77 -24.87
CA HIS A 15 13.38 15.02 -26.12
C HIS A 15 12.60 13.68 -26.17
N GLU A 16 11.65 13.47 -25.24
CA GLU A 16 10.77 12.30 -25.14
C GLU A 16 11.51 10.94 -25.17
N PRO A 17 12.46 10.70 -24.27
CA PRO A 17 13.23 9.47 -24.26
C PRO A 17 12.34 8.26 -23.94
N LYS A 18 12.66 7.10 -24.52
CA LYS A 18 11.98 5.83 -24.25
C LYS A 18 12.37 5.22 -22.89
N LEU A 19 13.54 5.58 -22.37
CA LEU A 19 14.05 5.12 -21.08
C LEU A 19 14.49 6.35 -20.27
N LEU A 20 13.97 6.43 -19.06
CA LEU A 20 14.30 7.46 -18.08
C LEU A 20 14.88 6.78 -16.83
N ILE A 21 16.03 7.26 -16.38
CA ILE A 21 16.68 6.79 -15.16
C ILE A 21 16.91 7.99 -14.24
N PHE A 22 16.34 7.95 -13.04
CA PHE A 22 16.45 9.01 -12.05
C PHE A 22 17.06 8.49 -10.75
N ASP A 23 17.89 9.29 -10.14
CA ASP A 23 18.41 9.06 -8.81
C ASP A 23 17.76 10.05 -7.83
N GLU A 24 17.00 9.54 -6.86
CA GLU A 24 16.27 10.32 -5.84
C GLU A 24 15.50 11.51 -6.43
N PRO A 25 14.61 11.33 -7.42
CA PRO A 25 14.03 12.44 -8.19
C PRO A 25 13.19 13.42 -7.36
N PHE A 26 12.69 13.00 -6.21
CA PHE A 26 11.83 13.80 -5.33
C PHE A 26 12.58 14.49 -4.19
N SER A 27 13.85 14.18 -4.02
CA SER A 27 14.67 14.72 -2.92
C SER A 27 14.79 16.24 -3.02
N GLY A 28 14.51 16.93 -1.91
CA GLY A 28 14.64 18.39 -1.82
C GLY A 28 13.48 19.20 -2.42
N PHE A 29 12.43 18.54 -2.90
CA PHE A 29 11.18 19.23 -3.27
C PHE A 29 10.24 19.32 -2.06
N ASP A 30 9.46 20.39 -2.01
CA ASP A 30 8.28 20.45 -1.14
C ASP A 30 7.18 19.50 -1.65
N PRO A 31 6.19 19.13 -0.83
CA PRO A 31 5.16 18.16 -1.21
C PRO A 31 4.39 18.51 -2.49
N ILE A 32 4.11 19.78 -2.73
CA ILE A 32 3.37 20.23 -3.93
C ILE A 32 4.18 19.96 -5.19
N ASN A 33 5.45 20.35 -5.18
CA ASN A 33 6.34 20.15 -6.30
C ASN A 33 6.73 18.68 -6.51
N ALA A 34 6.87 17.90 -5.43
CA ALA A 34 7.07 16.46 -5.53
C ALA A 34 5.88 15.77 -6.21
N ASN A 35 4.63 16.15 -5.87
CA ASN A 35 3.43 15.61 -6.50
C ASN A 35 3.33 15.98 -7.98
N LEU A 36 3.66 17.22 -8.36
CA LEU A 36 3.72 17.60 -9.77
C LEU A 36 4.71 16.74 -10.55
N LEU A 37 5.87 16.45 -9.97
CA LEU A 37 6.89 15.63 -10.60
C LEU A 37 6.45 14.18 -10.73
N LYS A 38 5.79 13.61 -9.70
CA LYS A 38 5.20 12.27 -9.74
C LYS A 38 4.17 12.15 -10.86
N GLN A 39 3.26 13.11 -10.97
CA GLN A 39 2.24 13.14 -12.03
C GLN A 39 2.88 13.21 -13.43
N GLU A 40 3.94 13.99 -13.60
CA GLU A 40 4.63 14.06 -14.87
C GLU A 40 5.36 12.76 -15.22
N ILE A 41 5.98 12.09 -14.25
CA ILE A 41 6.58 10.76 -14.42
C ILE A 41 5.52 9.74 -14.87
N LEU A 42 4.37 9.71 -14.19
CA LEU A 42 3.25 8.83 -14.56
C LEU A 42 2.74 9.14 -15.98
N ARG A 43 2.62 10.40 -16.34
CA ARG A 43 2.22 10.81 -17.69
C ARG A 43 3.21 10.32 -18.76
N LEU A 44 4.50 10.38 -18.48
CA LEU A 44 5.55 9.89 -19.41
C LEU A 44 5.49 8.37 -19.55
N ARG A 45 5.28 7.64 -18.43
CA ARG A 45 5.05 6.19 -18.43
C ARG A 45 3.83 5.83 -19.30
N ASP A 46 2.72 6.51 -19.09
CA ASP A 46 1.46 6.27 -19.82
C ASP A 46 1.59 6.56 -21.32
N LYS A 47 2.54 7.41 -21.71
CA LYS A 47 2.94 7.64 -23.11
C LYS A 47 3.89 6.56 -23.66
N GLY A 48 4.27 5.57 -22.85
CA GLY A 48 5.09 4.44 -23.25
C GLY A 48 6.57 4.53 -22.88
N ALA A 49 6.98 5.51 -22.08
CA ALA A 49 8.34 5.55 -21.56
C ALA A 49 8.53 4.51 -20.44
N THR A 50 9.69 3.85 -20.42
CA THR A 50 10.13 3.06 -19.28
C THR A 50 10.83 3.96 -18.29
N VAL A 51 10.39 3.94 -17.02
CA VAL A 51 10.97 4.76 -15.95
C VAL A 51 11.58 3.88 -14.88
N ILE A 52 12.83 4.12 -14.55
CA ILE A 52 13.54 3.51 -13.44
C ILE A 52 14.00 4.64 -12.52
N PHE A 53 13.75 4.51 -11.22
CA PHE A 53 14.30 5.48 -10.28
C PHE A 53 14.72 4.80 -8.96
N SER A 54 15.78 5.34 -8.36
CA SER A 54 16.16 4.99 -7.00
C SER A 54 15.43 5.89 -6.00
N THR A 55 15.04 5.35 -4.87
CA THR A 55 14.56 6.14 -3.74
C THR A 55 14.60 5.35 -2.43
N HIS A 56 14.71 6.06 -1.33
CA HIS A 56 14.50 5.54 0.02
C HIS A 56 13.11 5.90 0.59
N ASN A 57 12.29 6.63 -0.17
CA ASN A 57 10.95 7.03 0.26
C ASN A 57 9.91 5.99 -0.16
N MET A 58 9.51 5.14 0.79
CA MET A 58 8.58 4.04 0.56
C MET A 58 7.18 4.50 0.16
N SER A 59 6.72 5.68 0.59
CA SER A 59 5.44 6.24 0.14
C SER A 59 5.46 6.55 -1.35
N SER A 60 6.56 7.07 -1.87
CA SER A 60 6.71 7.30 -3.33
C SER A 60 6.74 5.99 -4.11
N VAL A 61 7.30 4.92 -3.54
CA VAL A 61 7.26 3.58 -4.13
C VAL A 61 5.81 3.11 -4.27
N GLU A 62 5.00 3.20 -3.20
CA GLU A 62 3.60 2.80 -3.21
C GLU A 62 2.74 3.60 -4.22
N GLU A 63 3.05 4.89 -4.38
CA GLU A 63 2.25 5.78 -5.20
C GLU A 63 2.47 5.62 -6.70
N ILE A 64 3.70 5.29 -7.13
CA ILE A 64 4.04 5.40 -8.55
C ILE A 64 4.82 4.22 -9.14
N CYS A 65 5.25 3.24 -8.33
CA CYS A 65 5.97 2.07 -8.84
C CYS A 65 5.01 0.92 -9.15
N ASP A 66 5.18 0.31 -10.32
CA ASP A 66 4.52 -0.96 -10.66
C ASP A 66 5.33 -2.15 -10.08
N HIS A 67 6.67 -2.06 -10.18
CA HIS A 67 7.60 -3.09 -9.72
C HIS A 67 8.74 -2.48 -8.93
N ILE A 68 9.30 -3.26 -8.01
CA ILE A 68 10.47 -2.86 -7.21
C ILE A 68 11.56 -3.93 -7.22
N THR A 69 12.76 -3.47 -6.92
CA THR A 69 13.88 -4.31 -6.48
C THR A 69 14.49 -3.66 -5.24
N LEU A 70 14.42 -4.36 -4.11
CA LEU A 70 14.96 -3.90 -2.84
C LEU A 70 16.36 -4.44 -2.64
N ILE A 71 17.32 -3.52 -2.54
CA ILE A 71 18.74 -3.84 -2.38
C ILE A 71 19.17 -3.48 -0.96
N ASN A 72 19.75 -4.45 -0.24
CA ASN A 72 20.37 -4.26 1.06
C ASN A 72 21.73 -4.95 1.10
N LYS A 73 22.75 -4.24 1.57
CA LYS A 73 24.15 -4.73 1.64
C LYS A 73 24.60 -5.41 0.33
N SER A 74 24.32 -4.75 -0.80
CA SER A 74 24.65 -5.23 -2.16
C SER A 74 23.93 -6.52 -2.59
N HIS A 75 22.91 -6.96 -1.87
CA HIS A 75 22.10 -8.13 -2.25
C HIS A 75 20.67 -7.68 -2.57
N ASN A 76 20.09 -8.29 -3.60
CA ASN A 76 18.66 -8.19 -3.87
C ASN A 76 17.93 -9.07 -2.83
N ILE A 77 17.15 -8.42 -1.93
CA ILE A 77 16.42 -9.13 -0.87
C ILE A 77 14.94 -9.28 -1.18
N LEU A 78 14.41 -8.50 -2.11
CA LEU A 78 13.01 -8.56 -2.53
C LEU A 78 12.87 -7.95 -3.93
N SER A 79 12.14 -8.61 -4.82
CA SER A 79 11.85 -8.09 -6.16
C SER A 79 10.49 -8.59 -6.65
N GLY A 80 9.72 -7.71 -7.30
CA GLY A 80 8.42 -8.07 -7.86
C GLY A 80 7.47 -6.89 -7.99
N SER A 81 6.21 -7.19 -8.30
CA SER A 81 5.12 -6.22 -8.32
C SER A 81 4.84 -5.69 -6.92
N VAL A 82 4.68 -4.37 -6.77
CA VAL A 82 4.35 -3.72 -5.48
C VAL A 82 3.05 -4.30 -4.92
N GLU A 83 2.03 -4.49 -5.76
CA GLU A 83 0.74 -5.03 -5.35
C GLU A 83 0.86 -6.48 -4.83
N GLU A 84 1.55 -7.36 -5.56
CA GLU A 84 1.73 -8.76 -5.17
C GLU A 84 2.55 -8.89 -3.89
N ILE A 85 3.61 -8.10 -3.75
CA ILE A 85 4.44 -8.05 -2.55
C ILE A 85 3.61 -7.62 -1.34
N ARG A 86 2.82 -6.56 -1.47
CA ARG A 86 1.97 -6.08 -0.37
C ARG A 86 0.88 -7.08 -0.02
N ARG A 87 0.25 -7.71 -1.01
CA ARG A 87 -0.78 -8.71 -0.80
C ARG A 87 -0.21 -9.95 -0.10
N SER A 88 0.92 -10.48 -0.56
CA SER A 88 1.55 -11.64 0.07
C SER A 88 2.03 -11.37 1.50
N ALA A 89 2.46 -10.15 1.79
CA ALA A 89 2.88 -9.73 3.13
C ALA A 89 1.71 -9.38 4.07
N GLY A 90 0.51 -9.11 3.52
CA GLY A 90 -0.67 -8.65 4.27
C GLY A 90 -1.41 -9.75 5.04
N GLY A 91 -1.45 -10.95 4.49
CA GLY A 91 -1.99 -12.13 5.18
C GLY A 91 -3.47 -12.04 5.57
N ASN A 92 -4.37 -11.65 4.66
CA ASN A 92 -5.83 -11.69 4.86
C ASN A 92 -6.34 -10.91 6.09
N ASN A 93 -5.70 -9.80 6.42
CA ASN A 93 -6.15 -8.91 7.48
C ASN A 93 -7.11 -7.86 6.94
N PHE A 94 -8.23 -7.67 7.63
CA PHE A 94 -9.27 -6.71 7.24
C PHE A 94 -9.66 -5.85 8.43
N GLU A 95 -9.99 -4.59 8.15
CA GLU A 95 -10.64 -3.68 9.07
C GLU A 95 -12.13 -3.67 8.79
N VAL A 96 -12.93 -3.96 9.80
CA VAL A 96 -14.41 -3.96 9.74
C VAL A 96 -14.96 -2.78 10.51
N THR A 97 -15.80 -1.97 9.88
CA THR A 97 -16.61 -0.97 10.57
C THR A 97 -18.04 -1.50 10.68
N HIS A 98 -18.51 -1.68 11.90
CA HIS A 98 -19.78 -2.33 12.20
C HIS A 98 -20.48 -1.72 13.43
N ARG A 99 -21.75 -2.09 13.66
CA ARG A 99 -22.50 -1.74 14.86
C ARG A 99 -22.97 -3.00 15.59
N ALA A 100 -22.05 -3.74 16.11
CA ALA A 100 -22.27 -4.94 16.91
C ALA A 100 -21.35 -4.91 18.13
N ASP A 101 -21.73 -5.60 19.19
CA ASP A 101 -20.79 -5.86 20.28
C ASP A 101 -19.78 -6.97 19.92
N ASP A 102 -18.80 -7.19 20.79
CA ASP A 102 -17.71 -8.15 20.52
C ASP A 102 -18.21 -9.61 20.47
N ALA A 103 -19.29 -9.93 21.22
CA ALA A 103 -19.87 -11.27 21.22
C ALA A 103 -20.69 -11.52 19.94
N GLU A 104 -21.46 -10.53 19.50
CA GLU A 104 -22.21 -10.57 18.24
C GLU A 104 -21.27 -10.68 17.05
N LEU A 105 -20.19 -9.89 17.04
CA LEU A 105 -19.16 -9.96 15.98
C LEU A 105 -18.50 -11.35 15.96
N ALA A 106 -18.07 -11.86 17.10
CA ALA A 106 -17.46 -13.18 17.19
C ALA A 106 -18.40 -14.29 16.73
N ALA A 107 -19.69 -14.20 17.09
CA ALA A 107 -20.72 -15.14 16.65
C ALA A 107 -20.98 -15.07 15.13
N ALA A 108 -20.93 -13.87 14.53
CA ALA A 108 -21.07 -13.69 13.09
C ALA A 108 -19.88 -14.28 12.33
N LEU A 109 -18.66 -14.05 12.81
CA LEU A 109 -17.44 -14.55 12.19
C LEU A 109 -17.28 -16.07 12.29
N GLY A 110 -17.68 -16.66 13.41
CA GLY A 110 -17.61 -18.10 13.65
C GLY A 110 -16.20 -18.68 13.39
N SER A 111 -16.12 -19.69 12.53
CA SER A 111 -14.84 -20.31 12.14
C SER A 111 -14.16 -19.64 10.93
N LEU A 112 -14.81 -18.68 10.27
CA LEU A 112 -14.32 -18.06 9.00
C LEU A 112 -13.18 -17.05 9.26
N ALA A 113 -13.28 -16.32 10.38
CA ALA A 113 -12.30 -15.29 10.73
C ALA A 113 -12.09 -15.22 12.24
N ILE A 114 -11.02 -14.55 12.66
CA ILE A 114 -10.72 -14.26 14.05
C ILE A 114 -10.56 -12.75 14.24
N VAL A 115 -10.96 -12.24 15.40
CA VAL A 115 -10.70 -10.85 15.79
C VAL A 115 -9.23 -10.73 16.19
N VAL A 116 -8.59 -9.65 15.70
CA VAL A 116 -7.18 -9.33 15.97
C VAL A 116 -7.11 -8.01 16.71
N GLY A 117 -6.70 -8.05 17.97
CA GLY A 117 -6.63 -6.86 18.82
C GLY A 117 -7.98 -6.44 19.41
N GLU A 118 -8.08 -5.20 19.84
CA GLU A 118 -9.27 -4.64 20.48
C GLU A 118 -10.12 -3.85 19.49
N SER A 119 -11.44 -3.86 19.70
CA SER A 119 -12.37 -3.04 18.93
C SER A 119 -12.39 -1.61 19.46
N HIS A 120 -12.33 -0.63 18.56
CA HIS A 120 -12.35 0.79 18.90
C HIS A 120 -13.68 1.44 18.51
N GLY A 121 -14.29 2.17 19.43
CA GLY A 121 -15.49 2.97 19.16
C GLY A 121 -15.16 4.18 18.29
N ILE A 122 -16.01 4.45 17.29
CA ILE A 122 -15.95 5.65 16.42
C ILE A 122 -17.23 6.44 16.45
N VAL A 123 -17.21 7.63 15.83
CA VAL A 123 -18.37 8.51 15.78
C VAL A 123 -19.61 7.82 15.19
N GLY A 124 -20.78 8.05 15.78
CA GLY A 124 -22.06 7.50 15.30
C GLY A 124 -22.40 6.11 15.85
N GLY A 125 -21.72 5.66 16.91
CA GLY A 125 -22.01 4.38 17.56
C GLY A 125 -21.51 3.15 16.80
N TYR A 126 -20.67 3.35 15.79
CA TYR A 126 -19.94 2.29 15.10
C TYR A 126 -18.65 1.90 15.85
N ARG A 127 -18.16 0.73 15.56
CA ARG A 127 -16.87 0.20 16.05
C ARG A 127 -16.00 -0.17 14.87
N GLN A 128 -14.70 -0.02 15.03
CA GLN A 128 -13.69 -0.52 14.12
C GLN A 128 -12.97 -1.70 14.77
N THR A 129 -12.92 -2.82 14.06
CA THR A 129 -12.32 -4.07 14.55
C THR A 129 -11.48 -4.67 13.43
N ASN A 130 -10.26 -5.07 13.78
CA ASN A 130 -9.41 -5.81 12.85
C ASN A 130 -9.73 -7.30 12.95
N ILE A 131 -9.88 -7.95 11.80
CA ILE A 131 -10.11 -9.37 11.69
C ILE A 131 -9.09 -10.00 10.75
N HIS A 132 -8.76 -11.27 10.99
CA HIS A 132 -7.98 -12.09 10.09
C HIS A 132 -8.90 -13.18 9.51
N ILE A 133 -9.10 -13.14 8.20
CA ILE A 133 -9.88 -14.15 7.47
C ILE A 133 -8.97 -15.34 7.19
N ARG A 134 -9.40 -16.54 7.55
CA ARG A 134 -8.54 -17.74 7.52
C ARG A 134 -8.14 -18.16 6.10
N ARG A 135 -9.02 -17.95 5.13
CA ARG A 135 -8.80 -18.32 3.72
C ARG A 135 -9.38 -17.25 2.80
N ASP A 136 -8.71 -16.95 1.70
CA ASP A 136 -9.16 -15.96 0.70
C ASP A 136 -10.58 -16.23 0.20
N GLU A 137 -10.91 -17.50 -0.02
CA GLU A 137 -12.24 -17.92 -0.48
C GLU A 137 -13.36 -17.61 0.52
N ASP A 138 -13.05 -17.43 1.81
CA ASP A 138 -14.03 -17.15 2.87
C ASP A 138 -14.47 -15.66 2.91
N VAL A 139 -13.82 -14.75 2.19
CA VAL A 139 -14.16 -13.30 2.19
C VAL A 139 -15.65 -13.08 1.88
N ARG A 140 -16.20 -13.77 0.89
CA ARG A 140 -17.63 -13.69 0.55
C ARG A 140 -18.53 -14.11 1.71
N ALA A 141 -18.21 -15.21 2.35
CA ALA A 141 -18.98 -15.74 3.47
C ALA A 141 -18.90 -14.81 4.69
N VAL A 142 -17.73 -14.23 4.95
CA VAL A 142 -17.53 -13.21 5.99
C VAL A 142 -18.36 -11.95 5.71
N ILE A 143 -18.35 -11.42 4.49
CA ILE A 143 -19.17 -10.26 4.11
C ILE A 143 -20.66 -10.55 4.35
N ALA A 144 -21.15 -11.71 3.91
CA ALA A 144 -22.55 -12.08 4.08
C ALA A 144 -22.92 -12.19 5.57
N ALA A 145 -22.11 -12.85 6.38
CA ALA A 145 -22.34 -13.02 7.80
C ALA A 145 -22.32 -11.68 8.58
N LEU A 146 -21.39 -10.81 8.26
CA LEU A 146 -21.30 -9.47 8.84
C LEU A 146 -22.48 -8.58 8.45
N ASN A 147 -22.89 -8.61 7.19
CA ASN A 147 -24.04 -7.84 6.72
C ASN A 147 -25.35 -8.30 7.35
N ASP A 148 -25.52 -9.59 7.56
CA ASP A 148 -26.72 -10.19 8.15
C ASP A 148 -26.86 -9.90 9.65
N ARG A 149 -25.76 -9.83 10.40
CA ARG A 149 -25.77 -9.80 11.87
C ARG A 149 -25.20 -8.56 12.53
N CYS A 150 -24.39 -7.78 11.84
CA CYS A 150 -23.54 -6.76 12.48
C CYS A 150 -23.76 -5.34 11.99
N GLU A 151 -24.79 -5.04 11.18
CA GLU A 151 -24.95 -3.72 10.53
C GLU A 151 -23.58 -3.25 9.93
N LEU A 152 -23.09 -3.97 8.94
CA LEU A 152 -21.83 -3.71 8.29
C LEU A 152 -21.82 -2.36 7.59
N ARG A 153 -20.85 -1.49 7.87
CA ARG A 153 -20.63 -0.22 7.19
C ARG A 153 -19.51 -0.26 6.18
N SER A 154 -18.41 -0.92 6.52
CA SER A 154 -17.30 -1.14 5.60
C SER A 154 -16.48 -2.36 5.97
N LEU A 155 -15.91 -3.00 4.97
CA LEU A 155 -14.85 -3.99 5.08
C LEU A 155 -13.69 -3.54 4.19
N ARG A 156 -12.51 -3.37 4.75
CA ARG A 156 -11.33 -2.89 4.04
C ARG A 156 -10.17 -3.84 4.27
N GLU A 157 -9.58 -4.34 3.19
CA GLU A 157 -8.35 -5.11 3.26
C GLU A 157 -7.20 -4.23 3.78
N MET A 158 -6.46 -4.74 4.76
CA MET A 158 -5.33 -4.06 5.38
C MET A 158 -4.03 -4.59 4.76
N MET A 159 -3.56 -3.90 3.74
CA MET A 159 -2.25 -4.19 3.17
C MET A 159 -1.17 -3.47 3.98
N PRO A 160 -0.08 -4.15 4.36
CA PRO A 160 1.04 -3.51 5.04
C PRO A 160 1.65 -2.44 4.13
N SER A 161 2.21 -1.41 4.74
CA SER A 161 2.95 -0.40 3.99
C SER A 161 4.26 -0.98 3.43
N MET A 162 4.75 -0.40 2.34
CA MET A 162 6.08 -0.78 1.81
C MET A 162 7.18 -0.51 2.83
N ASN A 163 6.99 0.46 3.72
CA ASN A 163 7.93 0.70 4.80
C ASN A 163 7.98 -0.46 5.81
N ASP A 164 6.83 -1.01 6.20
CA ASP A 164 6.77 -2.17 7.10
C ASP A 164 7.39 -3.41 6.44
N ILE A 165 7.09 -3.61 5.15
CA ILE A 165 7.66 -4.71 4.36
C ILE A 165 9.17 -4.56 4.26
N PHE A 166 9.68 -3.35 4.01
CA PHE A 166 11.11 -3.06 3.99
C PHE A 166 11.77 -3.44 5.30
N ILE A 167 11.23 -2.99 6.44
CA ILE A 167 11.77 -3.29 7.76
C ILE A 167 11.80 -4.81 8.01
N ARG A 168 10.72 -5.51 7.69
CA ARG A 168 10.61 -6.97 7.85
C ARG A 168 11.60 -7.71 6.94
N ALA A 169 11.74 -7.29 5.67
CA ALA A 169 12.67 -7.89 4.73
C ALA A 169 14.14 -7.73 5.18
N VAL A 170 14.52 -6.53 5.65
CA VAL A 170 15.88 -6.26 6.15
C VAL A 170 16.19 -7.06 7.42
N ASN A 171 15.18 -7.29 8.28
CA ASN A 171 15.32 -8.07 9.51
C ASN A 171 15.18 -9.59 9.29
N GLY A 172 14.87 -10.04 8.08
CA GLY A 172 14.68 -11.46 7.77
C GLY A 172 13.40 -12.06 8.38
N THR A 173 12.36 -11.25 8.56
CA THR A 173 11.06 -11.63 9.15
C THR A 173 9.89 -11.56 8.16
N LEU A 174 10.21 -11.52 6.88
CA LEU A 174 9.22 -11.51 5.79
C LEU A 174 8.78 -12.91 5.43
#